data_c106adc7e63e3256452ffac62c258f0a
#
_entry.id   c106adc7e63e3256452ffac62c258f0a
#
_cell.length_a   1.000
_cell.length_b   1.000
_cell.length_c   1.000
_cell.angle_alpha   90.00
_cell.angle_beta   90.00
_cell.angle_gamma   90.00
#
_symmetry.space_group_name_H-M   'P 1'
#
loop_
_entity.id
_entity.type
_entity.pdbx_description
1 polymer ?
#
loop_
_entity_poly.entity_id
_entity_poly.type
_entity_poly.pdbx_seq_one_letter_code
_entity_poly.pdbx_strand_id
1 'polypeptide(L)'
;MANRHAAPHRKRKSKQKERPLLGTALVLCFCTLAFVFAGFLWREALRTSTQVPERQTGSDDDFRPQVGDPPYRVAIDAGHGGSDPGARGVVEEKDVTAATASALLQWLEQDSNYIPLQTRESFDVTATPAERAAAARAQAPQLLLSVHANSAANGSTAAGFECYPSVPGRTWHAESFYFARLLASGMQAAGASLRGRGGVRYIYYLENDQKQLVESTHTEVRAERSFTLLEDVDCPAVLAEQCFVTSAEDVERFGSEEGCRKVARIYYEAVCAYFGTQPLPE
;
A
#
# COMPACT_ATOMS: atom_id res chain seq x y z
N MET A 1 -67.75 -21.88 -87.72
CA MET A 1 -67.75 -23.36 -87.79
C MET A 1 -66.32 -23.86 -87.78
N ALA A 2 -66.05 -24.89 -87.07
CA ALA A 2 -64.81 -25.66 -86.91
C ALA A 2 -64.01 -25.44 -85.66
N ASN A 3 -64.24 -26.32 -84.79
CA ASN A 3 -63.59 -26.68 -83.59
C ASN A 3 -62.17 -27.20 -83.85
N ARG A 4 -61.14 -26.73 -83.13
CA ARG A 4 -59.83 -27.38 -83.05
C ARG A 4 -59.47 -27.67 -81.60
N HIS A 5 -59.42 -28.95 -81.34
CA HIS A 5 -58.92 -29.50 -80.06
C HIS A 5 -57.42 -29.20 -79.84
N ALA A 6 -57.05 -28.67 -78.69
CA ALA A 6 -55.67 -28.56 -78.26
C ALA A 6 -55.37 -29.66 -77.23
N ALA A 7 -54.27 -30.39 -77.48
CA ALA A 7 -53.77 -31.48 -76.62
C ALA A 7 -53.11 -30.94 -75.30
N PRO A 8 -53.12 -31.69 -74.22
CA PRO A 8 -52.62 -31.21 -72.96
C PRO A 8 -51.08 -31.35 -72.85
N HIS A 9 -50.44 -30.27 -72.44
CA HIS A 9 -49.02 -30.21 -72.08
C HIS A 9 -48.74 -31.00 -70.81
N ARG A 10 -47.89 -32.00 -70.90
CA ARG A 10 -47.37 -32.83 -69.80
C ARG A 10 -46.29 -32.07 -69.07
N LYS A 11 -46.54 -31.58 -67.84
CA LYS A 11 -45.56 -30.94 -66.95
C LYS A 11 -44.54 -31.96 -66.42
N ARG A 12 -43.29 -31.77 -66.78
CA ARG A 12 -42.14 -32.53 -66.29
C ARG A 12 -41.84 -32.10 -64.84
N LYS A 13 -42.05 -32.97 -63.84
CA LYS A 13 -41.63 -32.73 -62.43
C LYS A 13 -40.11 -32.84 -62.32
N SER A 14 -39.43 -31.76 -61.93
CA SER A 14 -38.04 -31.76 -61.60
C SER A 14 -37.89 -32.45 -60.25
N LYS A 15 -37.01 -33.44 -60.12
CA LYS A 15 -36.62 -34.09 -58.90
C LYS A 15 -35.65 -33.11 -58.15
N GLN A 16 -36.12 -32.50 -57.09
CA GLN A 16 -35.30 -31.76 -56.17
C GLN A 16 -34.46 -32.77 -55.35
N LYS A 17 -33.12 -32.70 -55.47
CA LYS A 17 -32.18 -33.49 -54.66
C LYS A 17 -32.23 -33.01 -53.29
N GLU A 18 -32.75 -33.78 -52.34
CA GLU A 18 -32.59 -33.53 -50.90
C GLU A 18 -31.11 -33.65 -50.54
N ARG A 19 -30.52 -32.54 -50.05
CA ARG A 19 -29.17 -32.53 -49.48
C ARG A 19 -29.28 -33.09 -48.06
N PRO A 20 -28.32 -33.91 -47.57
CA PRO A 20 -28.43 -34.54 -46.28
C PRO A 20 -28.23 -33.48 -45.18
N LEU A 21 -29.26 -33.23 -44.38
CA LEU A 21 -29.26 -32.41 -43.16
C LEU A 21 -28.26 -32.90 -42.09
N LEU A 22 -27.70 -34.11 -42.25
CA LEU A 22 -26.77 -34.72 -41.28
C LEU A 22 -25.41 -34.05 -41.27
N GLY A 23 -24.92 -33.49 -42.38
CA GLY A 23 -23.62 -32.82 -42.45
C GLY A 23 -23.57 -31.46 -41.75
N THR A 24 -24.66 -30.69 -41.86
CA THR A 24 -24.78 -29.37 -41.22
C THR A 24 -24.93 -29.47 -39.69
N ALA A 25 -25.63 -30.49 -39.18
CA ALA A 25 -25.76 -30.73 -37.74
C ALA A 25 -24.41 -31.11 -37.08
N LEU A 26 -23.60 -31.94 -37.74
CA LEU A 26 -22.26 -32.32 -37.24
C LEU A 26 -21.28 -31.13 -37.19
N VAL A 27 -21.29 -30.25 -38.20
CA VAL A 27 -20.43 -29.05 -38.21
C VAL A 27 -20.84 -28.06 -37.10
N LEU A 28 -22.13 -27.87 -36.87
CA LEU A 28 -22.62 -27.02 -35.76
C LEU A 28 -22.24 -27.59 -34.38
N CYS A 29 -22.32 -28.90 -34.16
CA CYS A 29 -21.88 -29.53 -32.92
C CYS A 29 -20.36 -29.38 -32.68
N PHE A 30 -19.54 -29.53 -33.74
CA PHE A 30 -18.09 -29.31 -33.63
C PHE A 30 -17.73 -27.86 -33.30
N CYS A 31 -18.40 -26.88 -33.91
CA CYS A 31 -18.19 -25.47 -33.65
C CYS A 31 -18.59 -25.10 -32.22
N THR A 32 -19.70 -25.59 -31.68
CA THR A 32 -20.13 -25.33 -30.31
C THR A 32 -19.20 -25.98 -29.29
N LEU A 33 -18.73 -27.20 -29.52
CA LEU A 33 -17.72 -27.85 -28.67
C LEU A 33 -16.38 -27.12 -28.68
N ALA A 34 -15.93 -26.61 -29.82
CA ALA A 34 -14.71 -25.83 -29.95
C ALA A 34 -14.82 -24.49 -29.21
N PHE A 35 -15.97 -23.80 -29.25
CA PHE A 35 -16.19 -22.56 -28.48
C PHE A 35 -16.27 -22.81 -26.97
N VAL A 36 -16.89 -23.89 -26.53
CA VAL A 36 -16.94 -24.27 -25.12
C VAL A 36 -15.53 -24.61 -24.60
N PHE A 37 -14.74 -25.35 -25.40
CA PHE A 37 -13.37 -25.72 -25.04
C PHE A 37 -12.42 -24.52 -25.05
N ALA A 38 -12.55 -23.62 -26.02
CA ALA A 38 -11.80 -22.36 -26.04
C ALA A 38 -12.17 -21.44 -24.87
N GLY A 39 -13.45 -21.37 -24.52
CA GLY A 39 -13.91 -20.65 -23.32
C GLY A 39 -13.41 -21.26 -22.01
N PHE A 40 -13.30 -22.58 -21.94
CA PHE A 40 -12.72 -23.29 -20.79
C PHE A 40 -11.21 -23.02 -20.67
N LEU A 41 -10.46 -23.11 -21.77
CA LEU A 41 -9.02 -22.80 -21.79
C LEU A 41 -8.74 -21.33 -21.46
N TRP A 42 -9.57 -20.40 -21.93
CA TRP A 42 -9.43 -18.99 -21.58
C TRP A 42 -9.75 -18.73 -20.11
N ARG A 43 -10.74 -19.42 -19.56
CA ARG A 43 -11.08 -19.34 -18.14
C ARG A 43 -9.98 -19.93 -17.24
N GLU A 44 -9.31 -21.01 -17.69
CA GLU A 44 -8.13 -21.57 -17.03
C GLU A 44 -6.92 -20.62 -17.14
N ALA A 45 -6.68 -20.04 -18.30
CA ALA A 45 -5.62 -19.04 -18.51
C ALA A 45 -5.84 -17.78 -17.66
N LEU A 46 -7.08 -17.32 -17.49
CA LEU A 46 -7.43 -16.22 -16.57
C LEU A 46 -7.25 -16.62 -15.10
N ARG A 47 -7.53 -17.87 -14.72
CA ARG A 47 -7.30 -18.37 -13.36
C ARG A 47 -5.80 -18.49 -13.04
N THR A 48 -4.98 -18.90 -13.98
CA THR A 48 -3.51 -18.96 -13.80
C THR A 48 -2.87 -17.59 -13.82
N SER A 49 -3.47 -16.60 -14.52
CA SER A 49 -2.98 -15.20 -14.55
C SER A 49 -3.34 -14.40 -13.29
N THR A 50 -4.30 -14.85 -12.48
CA THR A 50 -4.70 -14.21 -11.21
C THR A 50 -4.18 -14.94 -9.97
N GLN A 51 -3.38 -15.98 -10.12
CA GLN A 51 -2.61 -16.48 -8.99
C GLN A 51 -1.42 -15.53 -8.77
N VAL A 52 -1.65 -14.48 -7.98
CA VAL A 52 -0.59 -13.90 -7.17
C VAL A 52 0.08 -15.10 -6.48
N PRO A 53 1.39 -15.32 -6.63
CA PRO A 53 2.03 -16.45 -5.98
C PRO A 53 1.70 -16.34 -4.49
N GLU A 54 1.04 -17.37 -3.96
CA GLU A 54 0.79 -17.53 -2.54
C GLU A 54 2.17 -17.60 -1.89
N ARG A 55 2.65 -16.47 -1.39
CA ARG A 55 3.91 -16.38 -0.68
C ARG A 55 3.75 -17.27 0.54
N GLN A 56 4.48 -18.37 0.57
CA GLN A 56 4.50 -19.29 1.71
C GLN A 56 4.61 -18.47 2.99
N THR A 57 3.64 -18.62 3.87
CA THR A 57 3.66 -18.10 5.23
C THR A 57 4.73 -18.87 6.03
N GLY A 58 6.01 -18.53 5.81
CA GLY A 58 7.01 -18.66 6.83
C GLY A 58 6.53 -17.81 8.03
N SER A 59 6.92 -18.17 9.23
CA SER A 59 6.60 -17.34 10.39
C SER A 59 7.01 -15.89 10.07
N ASP A 60 6.19 -14.90 10.42
CA ASP A 60 6.45 -13.48 10.15
C ASP A 60 7.85 -13.00 10.60
N ASP A 61 8.53 -13.80 11.42
CA ASP A 61 9.88 -13.55 11.92
C ASP A 61 11.00 -13.81 10.89
N ASP A 62 10.77 -14.61 9.85
CA ASP A 62 11.78 -14.97 8.84
C ASP A 62 11.70 -14.11 7.56
N PHE A 63 10.68 -13.27 7.42
CA PHE A 63 10.56 -12.42 6.24
C PHE A 63 11.68 -11.39 6.17
N ARG A 64 12.29 -11.27 4.98
CA ARG A 64 13.26 -10.21 4.64
C ARG A 64 12.93 -9.66 3.26
N PRO A 65 12.85 -8.33 3.10
CA PRO A 65 12.60 -7.73 1.80
C PRO A 65 13.75 -7.98 0.84
N GLN A 66 13.45 -8.07 -0.46
CA GLN A 66 14.46 -8.12 -1.51
C GLN A 66 14.70 -6.70 -2.00
N VAL A 67 15.83 -6.10 -1.65
CA VAL A 67 16.05 -4.66 -1.79
C VAL A 67 17.02 -4.23 -2.92
N GLY A 68 17.76 -5.17 -3.53
CA GLY A 68 18.80 -4.85 -4.54
C GLY A 68 20.05 -4.23 -3.93
N ASP A 69 20.80 -3.45 -4.73
CA ASP A 69 22.06 -2.84 -4.34
C ASP A 69 21.88 -1.32 -4.04
N PRO A 70 22.70 -0.74 -3.13
CA PRO A 70 22.69 0.69 -2.86
C PRO A 70 23.21 1.52 -4.08
N PRO A 71 22.93 2.83 -4.15
CA PRO A 71 22.24 3.61 -3.12
C PRO A 71 20.71 3.46 -3.18
N TYR A 72 20.09 3.37 -2.00
CA TYR A 72 18.65 3.19 -1.84
C TYR A 72 17.93 4.53 -1.77
N ARG A 73 16.80 4.64 -2.47
CA ARG A 73 15.97 5.84 -2.53
C ARG A 73 14.94 5.79 -1.40
N VAL A 74 15.10 6.63 -0.38
CA VAL A 74 14.23 6.65 0.80
C VAL A 74 13.48 7.97 0.88
N ALA A 75 12.15 7.91 0.78
CA ALA A 75 11.29 9.07 0.90
C ALA A 75 10.91 9.32 2.36
N ILE A 76 11.16 10.54 2.82
CA ILE A 76 10.77 11.02 4.13
C ILE A 76 9.67 12.05 3.96
N ASP A 77 8.54 11.77 4.60
CA ASP A 77 7.37 12.62 4.64
C ASP A 77 7.16 13.13 6.07
N ALA A 78 7.11 14.44 6.24
CA ALA A 78 6.64 15.03 7.49
C ALA A 78 5.13 15.24 7.40
N GLY A 79 4.35 14.78 8.34
CA GLY A 79 2.93 15.07 8.42
C GLY A 79 2.68 16.57 8.59
N HIS A 80 1.54 17.07 8.06
CA HIS A 80 1.13 18.46 8.23
C HIS A 80 2.11 19.51 7.66
N GLY A 81 2.16 20.72 8.18
CA GLY A 81 3.12 21.77 7.79
C GLY A 81 2.46 23.00 7.16
N GLY A 82 3.19 24.10 7.13
CA GLY A 82 2.69 25.38 6.70
C GLY A 82 1.50 25.85 7.54
N SER A 83 0.35 26.06 6.88
CA SER A 83 -0.91 26.47 7.53
C SER A 83 -1.66 25.32 8.24
N ASP A 84 -1.28 24.06 7.99
CA ASP A 84 -1.84 22.91 8.67
C ASP A 84 -0.97 22.54 9.90
N PRO A 85 -1.42 22.84 11.12
CA PRO A 85 -0.66 22.55 12.34
C PRO A 85 -0.70 21.07 12.74
N GLY A 86 -1.59 20.27 12.15
CA GLY A 86 -1.94 18.95 12.68
C GLY A 86 -2.62 19.05 14.03
N ALA A 87 -2.38 18.05 14.89
CA ALA A 87 -2.86 18.03 16.25
C ALA A 87 -2.15 19.10 17.11
N ARG A 88 -2.87 19.63 18.11
CA ARG A 88 -2.36 20.62 19.07
C ARG A 88 -2.46 20.10 20.47
N GLY A 89 -1.36 20.19 21.19
CA GLY A 89 -1.26 19.77 22.58
C GLY A 89 -0.24 20.61 23.32
N VAL A 90 0.76 19.98 23.91
CA VAL A 90 1.94 20.65 24.52
C VAL A 90 2.75 21.34 23.42
N VAL A 91 2.78 20.74 22.23
CA VAL A 91 3.41 21.26 20.99
C VAL A 91 2.44 21.10 19.83
N GLU A 92 2.69 21.75 18.68
CA GLU A 92 2.00 21.45 17.44
C GLU A 92 2.63 20.25 16.75
N GLU A 93 1.83 19.36 16.18
CA GLU A 93 2.29 18.15 15.50
C GLU A 93 3.26 18.46 14.36
N LYS A 94 2.97 19.49 13.54
CA LYS A 94 3.84 19.90 12.43
C LYS A 94 5.27 20.22 12.86
N ASP A 95 5.47 20.78 14.06
CA ASP A 95 6.80 21.13 14.55
C ASP A 95 7.60 19.88 14.91
N VAL A 96 6.95 18.91 15.52
CA VAL A 96 7.53 17.60 15.85
C VAL A 96 7.88 16.84 14.57
N THR A 97 6.95 16.77 13.61
CA THR A 97 7.15 16.02 12.36
C THR A 97 8.25 16.62 11.50
N ALA A 98 8.29 17.96 11.38
CA ALA A 98 9.33 18.67 10.64
C ALA A 98 10.72 18.49 11.28
N ALA A 99 10.81 18.59 12.62
CA ALA A 99 12.07 18.42 13.35
C ALA A 99 12.63 17.00 13.18
N THR A 100 11.79 15.99 13.37
CA THR A 100 12.20 14.58 13.22
C THR A 100 12.57 14.25 11.77
N ALA A 101 11.74 14.65 10.80
CA ALA A 101 12.01 14.39 9.38
C ALA A 101 13.31 15.08 8.91
N SER A 102 13.53 16.34 9.33
CA SER A 102 14.77 17.06 8.99
C SER A 102 16.01 16.38 9.57
N ALA A 103 15.97 15.94 10.82
CA ALA A 103 17.09 15.24 11.44
C ALA A 103 17.34 13.86 10.79
N LEU A 104 16.27 13.15 10.38
CA LEU A 104 16.40 11.88 9.67
C LEU A 104 17.00 12.05 8.28
N LEU A 105 16.60 13.08 7.54
CA LEU A 105 17.19 13.43 6.24
C LEU A 105 18.69 13.68 6.37
N GLN A 106 19.13 14.39 7.41
CA GLN A 106 20.55 14.65 7.67
C GLN A 106 21.35 13.34 7.86
N TRP A 107 20.81 12.35 8.58
CA TRP A 107 21.46 11.04 8.70
C TRP A 107 21.57 10.32 7.34
N LEU A 108 20.49 10.33 6.57
CA LEU A 108 20.47 9.68 5.25
C LEU A 108 21.38 10.39 4.23
N GLU A 109 21.50 11.72 4.29
CA GLU A 109 22.40 12.51 3.44
C GLU A 109 23.89 12.24 3.70
N GLN A 110 24.23 11.90 4.95
CA GLN A 110 25.61 11.59 5.35
C GLN A 110 26.01 10.15 4.99
N ASP A 111 25.05 9.27 4.75
CA ASP A 111 25.29 7.86 4.44
C ASP A 111 25.21 7.59 2.94
N SER A 112 26.33 7.27 2.31
CA SER A 112 26.43 7.00 0.88
C SER A 112 25.57 5.81 0.38
N ASN A 113 25.02 5.00 1.30
CA ASN A 113 24.08 3.95 0.96
C ASN A 113 22.70 4.49 0.56
N TYR A 114 22.39 5.78 0.78
CA TYR A 114 21.06 6.34 0.62
C TYR A 114 21.02 7.56 -0.30
N ILE A 115 19.87 7.72 -0.96
CA ILE A 115 19.43 8.93 -1.64
C ILE A 115 18.15 9.38 -0.93
N PRO A 116 18.21 10.33 0.02
CA PRO A 116 17.04 10.84 0.69
C PRO A 116 16.16 11.65 -0.26
N LEU A 117 14.87 11.48 -0.15
CA LEU A 117 13.86 12.16 -0.94
C LEU A 117 12.85 12.82 -0.01
N GLN A 118 12.38 14.01 -0.38
CA GLN A 118 11.33 14.70 0.34
C GLN A 118 10.04 14.69 -0.48
N THR A 119 8.90 14.63 0.20
CA THR A 119 7.57 14.66 -0.42
C THR A 119 7.12 16.07 -0.82
N ARG A 120 7.89 17.08 -0.43
CA ARG A 120 7.66 18.50 -0.77
C ARG A 120 8.95 19.30 -0.62
N GLU A 121 8.98 20.49 -1.22
CA GLU A 121 10.17 21.35 -1.25
C GLU A 121 10.63 21.80 0.14
N SER A 122 9.70 22.08 1.03
CA SER A 122 9.96 22.46 2.42
C SER A 122 8.83 21.96 3.33
N PHE A 123 9.15 21.57 4.56
CA PHE A 123 8.14 21.17 5.54
C PHE A 123 7.27 22.35 6.03
N ASP A 124 7.66 23.59 5.73
CA ASP A 124 6.86 24.78 5.99
C ASP A 124 5.78 25.03 4.92
N VAL A 125 5.74 24.24 3.86
CA VAL A 125 4.72 24.34 2.82
C VAL A 125 3.58 23.38 3.11
N THR A 126 2.34 23.88 3.03
CA THR A 126 1.15 23.03 3.14
C THR A 126 1.02 22.15 1.90
N ALA A 127 0.86 20.85 2.09
CA ALA A 127 0.58 19.90 1.02
C ALA A 127 -0.39 18.83 1.50
N THR A 128 -1.39 18.51 0.70
CA THR A 128 -2.35 17.44 1.00
C THR A 128 -1.68 16.06 0.97
N PRO A 129 -2.23 15.05 1.65
CA PRO A 129 -1.72 13.68 1.57
C PRO A 129 -1.59 13.15 0.14
N ALA A 130 -2.53 13.52 -0.75
CA ALA A 130 -2.49 13.11 -2.16
C ALA A 130 -1.35 13.79 -2.94
N GLU A 131 -1.09 15.09 -2.71
CA GLU A 131 0.04 15.80 -3.32
C GLU A 131 1.37 15.23 -2.85
N ARG A 132 1.50 14.93 -1.55
CA ARG A 132 2.70 14.30 -0.97
C ARG A 132 2.94 12.89 -1.53
N ALA A 133 1.88 12.09 -1.68
CA ALA A 133 1.96 10.78 -2.32
C ALA A 133 2.39 10.87 -3.79
N ALA A 134 1.82 11.81 -4.55
CA ALA A 134 2.19 12.05 -5.94
C ALA A 134 3.65 12.48 -6.09
N ALA A 135 4.12 13.38 -5.23
CA ALA A 135 5.51 13.84 -5.21
C ALA A 135 6.49 12.71 -4.85
N ALA A 136 6.14 11.87 -3.86
CA ALA A 136 6.92 10.68 -3.52
C ALA A 136 6.99 9.72 -4.72
N ARG A 137 5.85 9.36 -5.31
CA ARG A 137 5.77 8.43 -6.44
C ARG A 137 6.57 8.90 -7.66
N ALA A 138 6.54 10.19 -7.96
CA ALA A 138 7.32 10.78 -9.07
C ALA A 138 8.83 10.57 -8.90
N GLN A 139 9.30 10.39 -7.69
CA GLN A 139 10.69 10.17 -7.36
C GLN A 139 11.07 8.68 -7.25
N ALA A 140 10.13 7.75 -7.46
CA ALA A 140 10.31 6.29 -7.42
C ALA A 140 11.12 5.81 -6.19
N PRO A 141 10.66 6.04 -4.95
CA PRO A 141 11.34 5.58 -3.75
C PRO A 141 11.23 4.05 -3.62
N GLN A 142 12.19 3.46 -2.89
CA GLN A 142 12.19 2.05 -2.52
C GLN A 142 11.60 1.83 -1.11
N LEU A 143 11.47 2.90 -0.34
CA LEU A 143 10.84 2.92 0.98
C LEU A 143 10.32 4.32 1.27
N LEU A 144 9.16 4.41 1.93
CA LEU A 144 8.61 5.67 2.42
C LEU A 144 8.33 5.59 3.92
N LEU A 145 8.76 6.60 4.67
CA LEU A 145 8.38 6.84 6.05
C LEU A 145 7.66 8.16 6.18
N SER A 146 6.41 8.13 6.63
CA SER A 146 5.63 9.32 7.00
C SER A 146 5.68 9.50 8.52
N VAL A 147 6.22 10.63 8.95
CA VAL A 147 6.39 10.97 10.37
C VAL A 147 5.21 11.80 10.83
N HIS A 148 4.55 11.36 11.89
CA HIS A 148 3.39 11.96 12.54
C HIS A 148 3.55 11.95 14.06
N ALA A 149 2.68 12.68 14.75
CA ALA A 149 2.56 12.63 16.19
C ALA A 149 1.08 12.67 16.60
N ASN A 150 0.71 11.68 17.37
CA ASN A 150 -0.67 11.39 17.75
C ASN A 150 -1.25 12.43 18.73
N SER A 151 -2.55 12.40 18.90
CA SER A 151 -3.24 13.19 19.91
C SER A 151 -4.40 12.41 20.53
N ALA A 152 -4.80 12.84 21.70
CA ALA A 152 -5.95 12.27 22.41
C ALA A 152 -6.92 13.37 22.85
N ALA A 153 -8.17 12.99 23.09
CA ALA A 153 -9.17 13.89 23.62
C ALA A 153 -8.75 14.44 25.00
N ASN A 154 -9.22 15.64 25.32
CA ASN A 154 -8.96 16.27 26.60
C ASN A 154 -9.30 15.34 27.79
N GLY A 155 -8.39 15.25 28.75
CA GLY A 155 -8.54 14.39 29.93
C GLY A 155 -8.12 12.93 29.70
N SER A 156 -7.72 12.55 28.48
CA SER A 156 -7.13 11.24 28.19
C SER A 156 -5.69 11.16 28.68
N THR A 157 -5.30 9.99 29.17
CA THR A 157 -3.90 9.64 29.52
C THR A 157 -3.21 8.84 28.42
N ALA A 158 -3.74 8.87 27.18
CA ALA A 158 -3.15 8.14 26.07
C ALA A 158 -1.75 8.68 25.75
N ALA A 159 -0.79 7.77 25.62
CA ALA A 159 0.61 8.02 25.33
C ALA A 159 1.21 6.84 24.57
N GLY A 160 2.42 7.01 24.04
CA GLY A 160 3.21 5.94 23.43
C GLY A 160 3.27 5.98 21.92
N PHE A 161 4.01 5.02 21.36
CA PHE A 161 4.27 4.86 19.93
C PHE A 161 3.29 3.91 19.28
N GLU A 162 2.88 4.22 18.07
CA GLU A 162 2.24 3.28 17.15
C GLU A 162 2.60 3.60 15.70
N CYS A 163 2.50 2.61 14.82
CA CYS A 163 2.71 2.83 13.41
C CYS A 163 1.77 1.99 12.55
N TYR A 164 1.58 2.44 11.33
CA TYR A 164 0.62 1.93 10.38
C TYR A 164 1.31 1.59 9.07
N PRO A 165 1.58 0.31 8.78
CA PRO A 165 2.04 -0.12 7.45
C PRO A 165 0.89 -0.18 6.45
N SER A 166 1.20 -0.36 5.17
CA SER A 166 0.24 -0.76 4.16
C SER A 166 -0.56 -1.98 4.64
N VAL A 167 -1.89 -1.94 4.49
CA VAL A 167 -2.80 -2.94 5.06
C VAL A 167 -2.77 -4.28 4.31
N PRO A 168 -3.24 -5.39 4.92
CA PRO A 168 -3.34 -6.69 4.26
C PRO A 168 -4.03 -6.63 2.90
N GLY A 169 -3.47 -7.38 1.94
CA GLY A 169 -3.96 -7.42 0.55
C GLY A 169 -3.40 -6.33 -0.37
N ARG A 170 -2.63 -5.37 0.13
CA ARG A 170 -1.89 -4.41 -0.70
C ARG A 170 -0.54 -5.01 -1.14
N THR A 171 -0.07 -4.58 -2.31
CA THR A 171 1.17 -5.10 -2.94
C THR A 171 2.37 -5.08 -1.99
N TRP A 172 2.53 -4.00 -1.23
CA TRP A 172 3.69 -3.77 -0.36
C TRP A 172 3.41 -4.05 1.13
N HIS A 173 2.37 -4.85 1.42
CA HIS A 173 1.99 -5.13 2.81
C HIS A 173 3.13 -5.79 3.61
N ALA A 174 3.73 -6.85 3.10
CA ALA A 174 4.74 -7.62 3.85
C ALA A 174 5.99 -6.80 4.13
N GLU A 175 6.48 -6.06 3.14
CA GLU A 175 7.63 -5.17 3.24
C GLU A 175 7.36 -4.01 4.20
N SER A 176 6.18 -3.40 4.11
CA SER A 176 5.75 -2.32 5.01
C SER A 176 5.60 -2.81 6.44
N PHE A 177 5.04 -4.00 6.64
CA PHE A 177 4.88 -4.60 7.96
C PHE A 177 6.23 -4.93 8.60
N TYR A 178 7.17 -5.46 7.81
CA TYR A 178 8.54 -5.70 8.27
C TYR A 178 9.21 -4.40 8.74
N PHE A 179 9.11 -3.32 7.96
CA PHE A 179 9.66 -2.03 8.34
C PHE A 179 8.99 -1.44 9.58
N ALA A 180 7.66 -1.54 9.70
CA ALA A 180 6.92 -1.11 10.89
C ALA A 180 7.38 -1.81 12.16
N ARG A 181 7.69 -3.12 12.10
CA ARG A 181 8.26 -3.87 13.24
C ARG A 181 9.64 -3.37 13.64
N LEU A 182 10.49 -2.99 12.70
CA LEU A 182 11.81 -2.41 12.99
C LEU A 182 11.67 -1.07 13.72
N LEU A 183 10.78 -0.19 13.24
CA LEU A 183 10.47 1.09 13.90
C LEU A 183 9.97 0.87 15.34
N ALA A 184 8.98 -0.01 15.52
CA ALA A 184 8.40 -0.32 16.81
C ALA A 184 9.44 -0.90 17.79
N SER A 185 10.30 -1.81 17.31
CA SER A 185 11.39 -2.39 18.10
C SER A 185 12.41 -1.34 18.55
N GLY A 186 12.82 -0.43 17.64
CA GLY A 186 13.73 0.66 17.97
C GLY A 186 13.14 1.62 19.01
N MET A 187 11.87 2.02 18.83
CA MET A 187 11.18 2.88 19.79
C MET A 187 11.01 2.21 21.16
N GLN A 188 10.69 0.92 21.19
CA GLN A 188 10.60 0.14 22.43
C GLN A 188 11.95 0.07 23.14
N ALA A 189 13.03 -0.19 22.44
CA ALA A 189 14.39 -0.22 22.98
C ALA A 189 14.80 1.13 23.58
N ALA A 190 14.31 2.24 22.99
CA ALA A 190 14.48 3.60 23.53
C ALA A 190 13.55 3.92 24.71
N GLY A 191 12.71 2.97 25.12
CA GLY A 191 11.81 3.06 26.27
C GLY A 191 10.44 3.66 25.96
N ALA A 192 10.02 3.74 24.68
CA ALA A 192 8.64 4.11 24.34
C ALA A 192 7.67 2.99 24.73
N SER A 193 6.51 3.35 25.26
CA SER A 193 5.39 2.43 25.42
C SER A 193 4.79 2.14 24.07
N LEU A 194 4.66 0.88 23.70
CA LEU A 194 4.01 0.48 22.44
C LEU A 194 2.51 0.37 22.61
N ARG A 195 1.75 0.96 21.70
CA ARG A 195 0.29 0.87 21.68
C ARG A 195 -0.17 -0.41 20.98
N GLY A 196 -1.30 -0.93 21.40
CA GLY A 196 -1.83 -2.19 20.85
C GLY A 196 -0.86 -3.35 21.02
N ARG A 197 -0.86 -4.28 20.09
CA ARG A 197 0.04 -5.44 20.11
C ARG A 197 1.34 -5.10 19.36
N GLY A 198 2.38 -4.74 20.10
CA GLY A 198 3.71 -4.51 19.52
C GLY A 198 3.86 -3.22 18.71
N GLY A 199 3.00 -2.22 18.91
CA GLY A 199 3.13 -0.90 18.28
C GLY A 199 2.72 -0.84 16.80
N VAL A 200 2.29 -1.96 16.19
CA VAL A 200 1.88 -2.01 14.79
C VAL A 200 0.39 -2.28 14.68
N ARG A 201 -0.31 -1.42 13.96
CA ARG A 201 -1.77 -1.49 13.80
C ARG A 201 -2.16 -1.19 12.37
N TYR A 202 -3.40 -1.49 11.99
CA TYR A 202 -4.00 -1.09 10.72
C TYR A 202 -5.11 -0.08 10.97
N ILE A 203 -5.29 0.83 10.01
CA ILE A 203 -6.41 1.76 10.00
C ILE A 203 -7.17 1.61 8.70
N TYR A 204 -8.49 1.61 8.79
CA TYR A 204 -9.39 1.59 7.63
C TYR A 204 -10.37 2.75 7.73
N TYR A 205 -10.64 3.38 6.60
CA TYR A 205 -11.68 4.41 6.47
C TYR A 205 -12.96 3.75 5.97
N LEU A 206 -13.95 3.69 6.85
CA LEU A 206 -15.27 3.17 6.55
C LEU A 206 -16.12 4.20 5.79
N GLU A 207 -17.31 3.78 5.37
CA GLU A 207 -18.32 4.71 4.88
C GLU A 207 -18.53 5.85 5.88
N ASN A 208 -18.66 7.09 5.39
CA ASN A 208 -18.75 8.33 6.18
C ASN A 208 -17.43 8.76 6.87
N ASP A 209 -16.28 8.39 6.33
CA ASP A 209 -14.96 8.77 6.84
C ASP A 209 -14.67 8.33 8.29
N GLN A 210 -15.43 7.40 8.82
CA GLN A 210 -15.16 6.82 10.12
C GLN A 210 -13.90 5.97 10.08
N LYS A 211 -12.99 6.21 11.03
CA LYS A 211 -11.76 5.43 11.15
C LYS A 211 -12.00 4.19 12.00
N GLN A 212 -11.63 3.03 11.47
CA GLN A 212 -11.57 1.79 12.23
C GLN A 212 -10.11 1.39 12.46
N LEU A 213 -9.73 1.35 13.73
CA LEU A 213 -8.42 0.90 14.15
C LEU A 213 -8.45 -0.61 14.41
N VAL A 214 -7.50 -1.34 13.85
CA VAL A 214 -7.44 -2.80 13.89
C VAL A 214 -6.04 -3.24 14.31
N GLU A 215 -5.95 -4.23 15.19
CA GLU A 215 -4.65 -4.79 15.59
C GLU A 215 -4.00 -5.56 14.44
N SER A 216 -2.68 -5.51 14.35
CA SER A 216 -1.91 -6.16 13.27
C SER A 216 -2.02 -7.67 13.22
N THR A 217 -2.59 -8.30 14.24
CA THR A 217 -2.91 -9.73 14.25
C THR A 217 -4.13 -10.11 13.41
N HIS A 218 -4.91 -9.12 12.95
CA HIS A 218 -6.04 -9.32 12.05
C HIS A 218 -5.56 -9.13 10.61
N THR A 219 -5.30 -10.22 9.93
CA THR A 219 -4.71 -10.25 8.59
C THR A 219 -5.75 -10.40 7.46
N GLU A 220 -7.03 -10.21 7.77
CA GLU A 220 -8.10 -10.27 6.79
C GLU A 220 -7.93 -9.16 5.74
N VAL A 221 -8.02 -9.55 4.46
CA VAL A 221 -8.02 -8.59 3.35
C VAL A 221 -9.34 -7.84 3.29
N ARG A 222 -9.28 -6.53 3.28
CA ARG A 222 -10.43 -5.63 3.25
C ARG A 222 -10.41 -4.73 2.02
N ALA A 223 -11.61 -4.34 1.58
CA ALA A 223 -11.79 -3.43 0.45
C ALA A 223 -11.58 -1.96 0.83
N GLU A 224 -11.82 -1.62 2.10
CA GLU A 224 -11.70 -0.27 2.61
C GLU A 224 -10.27 0.25 2.48
N ARG A 225 -10.14 1.54 2.21
CA ARG A 225 -8.83 2.20 2.09
C ARG A 225 -8.25 2.52 3.46
N SER A 226 -6.94 2.60 3.49
CA SER A 226 -6.15 3.14 4.61
C SER A 226 -5.79 4.61 4.35
N PHE A 227 -4.74 5.12 4.97
CA PHE A 227 -4.23 6.46 4.73
C PHE A 227 -3.91 6.68 3.24
N THR A 228 -4.36 7.80 2.70
CA THR A 228 -4.15 8.16 1.29
C THR A 228 -2.68 8.05 0.88
N LEU A 229 -1.76 8.52 1.72
CA LEU A 229 -0.34 8.45 1.43
C LEU A 229 0.14 7.00 1.24
N LEU A 230 -0.28 6.08 2.10
CA LEU A 230 0.11 4.66 2.03
C LEU A 230 -0.55 3.90 0.86
N GLU A 231 -1.76 4.31 0.48
CA GLU A 231 -2.51 3.69 -0.63
C GLU A 231 -2.05 4.17 -2.01
N ASP A 232 -1.53 5.40 -2.10
CA ASP A 232 -1.25 6.05 -3.37
C ASP A 232 0.25 6.08 -3.74
N VAL A 233 1.14 5.54 -2.90
CA VAL A 233 2.56 5.34 -3.26
C VAL A 233 2.80 3.95 -3.83
N ASP A 234 3.84 3.81 -4.65
CA ASP A 234 4.21 2.54 -5.30
C ASP A 234 5.52 1.99 -4.71
N CYS A 235 5.56 1.92 -3.39
CA CYS A 235 6.67 1.33 -2.62
C CYS A 235 6.18 0.91 -1.24
N PRO A 236 6.96 0.11 -0.50
CA PRO A 236 6.73 -0.12 0.92
C PRO A 236 6.64 1.20 1.68
N ALA A 237 5.61 1.35 2.53
CA ALA A 237 5.33 2.60 3.22
C ALA A 237 4.78 2.37 4.64
N VAL A 238 5.22 3.22 5.56
CA VAL A 238 4.75 3.24 6.95
C VAL A 238 4.48 4.68 7.39
N LEU A 239 3.36 4.88 8.08
CA LEU A 239 3.10 6.09 8.85
C LEU A 239 3.39 5.80 10.32
N ALA A 240 4.26 6.60 10.95
CA ALA A 240 4.67 6.44 12.33
C ALA A 240 4.16 7.61 13.18
N GLU A 241 3.39 7.29 14.22
CA GLU A 241 2.94 8.19 15.29
C GLU A 241 3.94 8.09 16.44
N GLN A 242 4.97 8.96 16.41
CA GLN A 242 6.14 8.81 17.29
C GLN A 242 5.86 9.04 18.77
N CYS A 243 4.87 9.86 19.10
CA CYS A 243 4.47 10.21 20.46
C CYS A 243 3.09 10.88 20.45
N PHE A 244 2.50 11.15 21.61
CA PHE A 244 1.30 11.97 21.73
C PHE A 244 1.66 13.42 22.05
N VAL A 245 1.33 14.36 21.16
CA VAL A 245 1.54 15.81 21.41
C VAL A 245 0.73 16.32 22.61
N THR A 246 -0.30 15.59 23.02
CA THR A 246 -1.14 15.87 24.20
C THR A 246 -0.59 15.29 25.51
N SER A 247 0.48 14.48 25.48
CA SER A 247 1.16 13.92 26.65
C SER A 247 2.44 14.68 26.91
N ALA A 248 2.55 15.35 28.06
CA ALA A 248 3.76 16.08 28.41
C ALA A 248 4.99 15.16 28.57
N GLU A 249 4.80 13.94 29.09
CA GLU A 249 5.86 12.94 29.20
C GLU A 249 6.34 12.46 27.82
N ASP A 250 5.43 12.17 26.89
CA ASP A 250 5.78 11.78 25.54
C ASP A 250 6.53 12.89 24.81
N VAL A 251 6.06 14.15 24.94
CA VAL A 251 6.71 15.31 24.30
C VAL A 251 8.10 15.53 24.87
N GLU A 252 8.29 15.46 26.19
CA GLU A 252 9.61 15.57 26.79
C GLU A 252 10.60 14.56 26.23
N ARG A 253 10.17 13.31 26.07
CA ARG A 253 11.03 12.18 25.68
C ARG A 253 11.24 12.02 24.19
N PHE A 254 10.22 12.34 23.38
CA PHE A 254 10.17 12.00 21.95
C PHE A 254 9.64 13.14 21.08
N GLY A 255 9.09 14.22 21.62
CA GLY A 255 8.52 15.35 20.86
C GLY A 255 9.26 16.67 21.07
N SER A 256 10.18 16.75 22.04
CA SER A 256 11.10 17.88 22.20
C SER A 256 12.16 17.88 21.09
N GLU A 257 12.91 18.96 20.92
CA GLU A 257 13.98 19.04 19.92
C GLU A 257 15.00 17.90 20.07
N GLU A 258 15.42 17.59 21.30
CA GLU A 258 16.30 16.46 21.60
C GLU A 258 15.60 15.12 21.34
N GLY A 259 14.33 14.99 21.74
CA GLY A 259 13.50 13.83 21.49
C GLY A 259 13.33 13.54 20.00
N CYS A 260 13.11 14.56 19.18
CA CYS A 260 13.01 14.44 17.71
C CYS A 260 14.34 13.96 17.09
N ARG A 261 15.50 14.47 17.56
CA ARG A 261 16.82 13.97 17.11
C ARG A 261 17.03 12.51 17.48
N LYS A 262 16.65 12.12 18.71
CA LYS A 262 16.69 10.72 19.15
C LYS A 262 15.80 9.82 18.31
N VAL A 263 14.57 10.22 18.04
CA VAL A 263 13.64 9.46 17.19
C VAL A 263 14.18 9.35 15.75
N ALA A 264 14.72 10.43 15.21
CA ALA A 264 15.33 10.42 13.88
C ALA A 264 16.49 9.40 13.77
N ARG A 265 17.32 9.30 14.81
CA ARG A 265 18.39 8.28 14.87
C ARG A 265 17.81 6.86 14.89
N ILE A 266 16.79 6.61 15.69
CA ILE A 266 16.09 5.31 15.74
C ILE A 266 15.51 4.95 14.36
N TYR A 267 14.89 5.91 13.70
CA TYR A 267 14.31 5.68 12.37
C TYR A 267 15.37 5.43 11.30
N TYR A 268 16.50 6.14 11.36
CA TYR A 268 17.66 5.87 10.51
C TYR A 268 18.19 4.44 10.70
N GLU A 269 18.35 3.99 11.93
CA GLU A 269 18.78 2.62 12.23
C GLU A 269 17.78 1.57 11.75
N ALA A 270 16.48 1.86 11.84
CA ALA A 270 15.44 1.01 11.27
C ALA A 270 15.51 0.95 9.74
N VAL A 271 15.83 2.06 9.07
CA VAL A 271 16.09 2.09 7.62
C VAL A 271 17.32 1.25 7.28
N CYS A 272 18.42 1.41 8.02
CA CYS A 272 19.62 0.58 7.85
C CYS A 272 19.31 -0.91 7.99
N ALA A 273 18.58 -1.29 9.03
CA ALA A 273 18.18 -2.68 9.28
C ALA A 273 17.25 -3.22 8.16
N TYR A 274 16.38 -2.38 7.60
CA TYR A 274 15.51 -2.74 6.50
C TYR A 274 16.31 -3.11 5.24
N PHE A 275 17.30 -2.29 4.88
CA PHE A 275 18.15 -2.49 3.70
C PHE A 275 19.37 -3.39 3.96
N GLY A 276 19.64 -3.78 5.20
CA GLY A 276 20.79 -4.62 5.57
C GLY A 276 22.11 -3.87 5.56
N THR A 277 22.11 -2.55 5.70
CA THR A 277 23.31 -1.73 5.83
C THR A 277 23.71 -1.54 7.29
N GLN A 278 24.94 -1.08 7.53
CA GLN A 278 25.40 -0.73 8.89
C GLN A 278 25.17 0.77 9.14
N PRO A 279 24.56 1.15 10.26
CA PRO A 279 24.38 2.57 10.56
C PRO A 279 25.73 3.25 10.81
N LEU A 280 25.82 4.54 10.42
CA LEU A 280 26.95 5.38 10.75
C LEU A 280 27.10 5.48 12.29
N PRO A 281 28.32 5.64 12.81
CA PRO A 281 28.51 5.91 14.24
C PRO A 281 27.84 7.23 14.65
N GLU A 282 27.53 7.37 15.94
CA GLU A 282 27.02 8.62 16.52
C GLU A 282 28.09 9.72 16.55
#